data_e15f1153a0a80e60450aabde6285ba86
#
_entry.id   e15f1153a0a80e60450aabde6285ba86
#
_cell.length_a   1.000
_cell.length_b   1.000
_cell.length_c   1.000
_cell.angle_alpha   90.00
_cell.angle_beta   90.00
_cell.angle_gamma   90.00
#
_symmetry.space_group_name_H-M   'P 1'
#
loop_
_entity.id
_entity.type
_entity.pdbx_description
1 polymer ?
#
loop_
_entity_poly.entity_id
_entity_poly.type
_entity_poly.pdbx_seq_one_letter_code
_entity_poly.pdbx_strand_id
1 'polypeptide(L)'
;MIIERLQRADLALYKQLIDKCFDGSNDIKEYQKYNDAKDAPYEILVAKEDDIIVGALTFYKMELFTFSFQPTLEIFNVAVLKEYRGQKIAKSLMLRTIEYAKANGYNSINLTCLDYATDAHRLYESVGMVRTGSFKYNLPL
;
A
#
# COMPACT_ATOMS: atom_id res chain seq x y z
N MET A 1 -17.19 -6.24 -3.50
CA MET A 1 -15.76 -6.05 -3.15
C MET A 1 -15.64 -5.71 -1.67
N ILE A 2 -14.72 -6.38 -1.00
CA ILE A 2 -14.45 -6.16 0.41
C ILE A 2 -13.02 -5.64 0.55
N ILE A 3 -12.84 -4.55 1.30
CA ILE A 3 -11.52 -4.05 1.66
C ILE A 3 -11.30 -4.35 3.14
N GLU A 4 -10.22 -5.07 3.42
CA GLU A 4 -9.89 -5.48 4.79
C GLU A 4 -8.39 -5.58 4.98
N ARG A 5 -7.98 -5.69 6.22
CA ARG A 5 -6.60 -6.02 6.56
C ARG A 5 -6.30 -7.47 6.14
N LEU A 6 -5.12 -7.70 5.56
CA LEU A 6 -4.73 -9.03 5.11
C LEU A 6 -4.79 -10.03 6.27
N GLN A 7 -5.51 -11.14 6.07
CA GLN A 7 -5.59 -12.24 7.01
C GLN A 7 -4.49 -13.26 6.72
N ARG A 8 -3.94 -13.90 7.75
CA ARG A 8 -2.90 -14.91 7.55
C ARG A 8 -3.37 -16.06 6.66
N ALA A 9 -4.64 -16.43 6.75
CA ALA A 9 -5.21 -17.47 5.90
C ALA A 9 -5.16 -17.13 4.40
N ASP A 10 -5.01 -15.86 4.05
CA ASP A 10 -5.02 -15.37 2.67
C ASP A 10 -3.62 -15.07 2.10
N LEU A 11 -2.56 -15.47 2.80
CA LEU A 11 -1.18 -15.18 2.34
C LEU A 11 -0.90 -15.76 0.96
N ALA A 12 -1.42 -16.94 0.64
CA ALA A 12 -1.25 -17.52 -0.70
C ALA A 12 -1.95 -16.69 -1.78
N LEU A 13 -3.12 -16.15 -1.49
CA LEU A 13 -3.85 -15.27 -2.41
C LEU A 13 -3.11 -13.94 -2.60
N TYR A 14 -2.55 -13.40 -1.52
CA TYR A 14 -1.75 -12.18 -1.57
C TYR A 14 -0.50 -12.39 -2.42
N LYS A 15 0.19 -13.52 -2.24
CA LYS A 15 1.36 -13.87 -3.07
C LYS A 15 0.98 -13.91 -4.54
N GLN A 16 -0.17 -14.48 -4.91
CA GLN A 16 -0.63 -14.52 -6.30
C GLN A 16 -0.77 -13.12 -6.89
N LEU A 17 -1.32 -12.17 -6.13
CA LEU A 17 -1.42 -10.79 -6.56
C LEU A 17 -0.03 -10.17 -6.80
N ILE A 18 0.87 -10.33 -5.82
CA ILE A 18 2.21 -9.73 -5.89
C ILE A 18 3.01 -10.31 -7.05
N ASP A 19 2.99 -11.63 -7.23
CA ASP A 19 3.70 -12.28 -8.33
C ASP A 19 3.21 -11.80 -9.70
N LYS A 20 1.92 -11.51 -9.85
CA LYS A 20 1.36 -11.01 -11.11
C LYS A 20 1.63 -9.53 -11.35
N CYS A 21 1.68 -8.72 -10.31
CA CYS A 21 1.83 -7.27 -10.42
C CYS A 21 3.28 -6.81 -10.41
N PHE A 22 4.16 -7.54 -9.75
CA PHE A 22 5.58 -7.22 -9.64
C PHE A 22 6.36 -8.42 -10.13
N ASP A 23 7.03 -8.31 -11.25
CA ASP A 23 7.74 -9.40 -11.92
C ASP A 23 8.60 -10.22 -10.95
N GLY A 24 8.28 -11.51 -10.84
CA GLY A 24 9.00 -12.41 -9.97
C GLY A 24 8.09 -13.41 -9.30
N SER A 25 8.70 -14.33 -8.59
CA SER A 25 7.99 -15.29 -7.76
C SER A 25 8.80 -15.50 -6.49
N ASN A 26 8.27 -15.01 -5.38
CA ASN A 26 8.87 -15.21 -4.08
C ASN A 26 8.40 -16.54 -3.48
N ASP A 27 9.26 -17.18 -2.68
CA ASP A 27 8.87 -18.36 -1.95
C ASP A 27 7.76 -18.00 -0.95
N ILE A 28 6.72 -18.84 -0.88
CA ILE A 28 5.61 -18.64 0.08
C ILE A 28 6.13 -18.52 1.52
N LYS A 29 7.26 -19.16 1.84
CA LYS A 29 7.88 -19.08 3.17
C LYS A 29 8.23 -17.64 3.55
N GLU A 30 8.58 -16.77 2.58
CA GLU A 30 8.87 -15.38 2.86
C GLU A 30 7.64 -14.63 3.37
N TYR A 31 6.46 -15.00 2.89
CA TYR A 31 5.20 -14.38 3.31
C TYR A 31 4.81 -14.78 4.74
N GLN A 32 5.36 -15.87 5.26
CA GLN A 32 5.11 -16.28 6.64
C GLN A 32 5.68 -15.32 7.67
N LYS A 33 6.59 -14.44 7.25
CA LYS A 33 7.14 -13.35 8.07
C LYS A 33 6.12 -12.25 8.35
N TYR A 34 4.97 -12.29 7.67
CA TYR A 34 3.93 -11.29 7.86
C TYR A 34 3.58 -11.14 9.33
N ASN A 35 3.70 -9.90 9.83
CA ASN A 35 3.37 -9.55 11.20
C ASN A 35 1.97 -8.92 11.21
N ASP A 36 0.99 -9.68 11.69
CA ASP A 36 -0.40 -9.24 11.79
C ASP A 36 -0.77 -8.75 13.18
N ALA A 37 0.21 -8.54 14.06
CA ALA A 37 -0.04 -7.97 15.38
C ALA A 37 -0.60 -6.56 15.25
N LYS A 38 -1.44 -6.16 16.20
CA LYS A 38 -2.08 -4.83 16.20
C LYS A 38 -1.07 -3.70 16.23
N ASP A 39 0.07 -3.90 16.89
CA ASP A 39 1.16 -2.93 17.03
C ASP A 39 2.28 -3.11 16.01
N ALA A 40 2.07 -3.94 14.97
CA ALA A 40 3.05 -4.12 13.91
C ALA A 40 3.41 -2.78 13.26
N PRO A 41 4.66 -2.62 12.80
CA PRO A 41 5.09 -1.35 12.18
C PRO A 41 4.50 -1.11 10.80
N TYR A 42 3.70 -2.02 10.28
CA TYR A 42 3.04 -1.89 8.99
C TYR A 42 1.70 -2.61 9.00
N GLU A 43 0.85 -2.26 8.02
CA GLU A 43 -0.37 -3.01 7.73
C GLU A 43 -0.51 -3.19 6.22
N ILE A 44 -1.11 -4.30 5.83
CA ILE A 44 -1.44 -4.59 4.44
C ILE A 44 -2.95 -4.58 4.31
N LEU A 45 -3.47 -3.70 3.45
CA LEU A 45 -4.87 -3.69 3.07
C LEU A 45 -5.05 -4.43 1.76
N VAL A 46 -6.09 -5.24 1.68
CA VAL A 46 -6.42 -5.99 0.47
C VAL A 46 -7.85 -5.73 0.04
N ALA A 47 -8.06 -5.75 -1.26
CA ALA A 47 -9.39 -5.73 -1.86
C ALA A 47 -9.68 -7.13 -2.37
N LYS A 48 -10.77 -7.72 -1.91
CA LYS A 48 -11.18 -9.07 -2.28
C LYS A 48 -12.43 -9.02 -3.14
N GLU A 49 -12.42 -9.76 -4.21
CA GLU A 49 -13.56 -9.98 -5.08
C GLU A 49 -13.71 -11.49 -5.23
N ASP A 50 -14.87 -12.01 -4.83
CA ASP A 50 -15.08 -13.46 -4.74
C ASP A 50 -14.00 -14.13 -3.88
N ASP A 51 -13.26 -15.07 -4.42
CA ASP A 51 -12.25 -15.83 -3.68
C ASP A 51 -10.81 -15.40 -4.00
N ILE A 52 -10.61 -14.21 -4.59
CA ILE A 52 -9.27 -13.74 -4.93
C ILE A 52 -9.00 -12.35 -4.37
N ILE A 53 -7.73 -12.03 -4.20
CA ILE A 53 -7.29 -10.68 -3.88
C ILE A 53 -6.98 -9.98 -5.19
N VAL A 54 -7.75 -8.92 -5.49
CA VAL A 54 -7.65 -8.18 -6.75
C VAL A 54 -6.83 -6.91 -6.64
N GLY A 55 -6.56 -6.45 -5.42
CA GLY A 55 -5.74 -5.28 -5.19
C GLY A 55 -5.22 -5.24 -3.76
N ALA A 56 -4.16 -4.48 -3.55
CA ALA A 56 -3.58 -4.32 -2.22
C ALA A 56 -2.71 -3.07 -2.16
N LEU A 57 -2.45 -2.62 -0.95
CA LEU A 57 -1.36 -1.70 -0.63
C LEU A 57 -0.82 -2.01 0.77
N THR A 58 0.42 -1.59 1.00
CA THR A 58 1.04 -1.66 2.32
C THR A 58 1.31 -0.25 2.80
N PHE A 59 1.07 0.03 4.06
CA PHE A 59 1.55 1.26 4.66
C PHE A 59 2.39 0.96 5.89
N TYR A 60 3.51 1.69 6.00
CA TYR A 60 4.40 1.64 7.16
C TYR A 60 4.11 2.80 8.08
N LYS A 61 4.13 2.52 9.38
CA LYS A 61 3.90 3.50 10.45
C LYS A 61 5.25 4.05 10.85
N MET A 62 5.50 5.32 10.53
CA MET A 62 6.79 5.96 10.76
C MET A 62 6.68 6.97 11.91
N GLU A 63 7.53 6.80 12.91
CA GLU A 63 7.70 7.78 13.98
C GLU A 63 8.98 8.57 13.72
N LEU A 64 8.84 9.87 13.52
CA LEU A 64 9.97 10.74 13.24
C LEU A 64 10.32 11.55 14.49
N PHE A 65 11.62 11.72 14.75
CA PHE A 65 12.10 12.55 15.84
C PHE A 65 12.16 14.04 15.46
N THR A 66 11.56 14.40 14.32
CA THR A 66 11.40 15.77 13.83
C THR A 66 9.92 16.15 13.87
N PHE A 67 9.62 17.43 13.62
CA PHE A 67 8.24 17.93 13.52
C PHE A 67 7.37 17.56 14.73
N SER A 68 7.91 17.70 15.94
CA SER A 68 7.20 17.39 17.20
C SER A 68 6.81 15.91 17.34
N PHE A 69 7.63 15.01 16.78
CA PHE A 69 7.43 13.55 16.83
C PHE A 69 6.10 13.10 16.21
N GLN A 70 5.56 13.87 15.28
CA GLN A 70 4.30 13.50 14.65
C GLN A 70 4.50 12.31 13.71
N PRO A 71 3.69 11.26 13.84
CA PRO A 71 3.84 10.08 12.98
C PRO A 71 3.32 10.31 11.57
N THR A 72 3.92 9.61 10.60
CA THR A 72 3.49 9.61 9.20
C THR A 72 3.26 8.18 8.73
N LEU A 73 2.49 8.03 7.66
CA LEU A 73 2.37 6.77 6.95
C LEU A 73 3.14 6.84 5.64
N GLU A 74 3.86 5.76 5.32
CA GLU A 74 4.55 5.60 4.03
C GLU A 74 3.90 4.44 3.29
N ILE A 75 3.41 4.69 2.07
CA ILE A 75 2.70 3.69 1.28
C ILE A 75 3.65 3.02 0.29
N PHE A 76 3.54 1.69 0.21
CA PHE A 76 4.31 0.85 -0.71
C PHE A 76 3.41 -0.20 -1.36
N ASN A 77 3.87 -0.73 -2.48
CA ASN A 77 3.30 -1.91 -3.12
C ASN A 77 1.81 -1.76 -3.46
N VAL A 78 1.43 -0.61 -3.99
CA VAL A 78 0.07 -0.41 -4.51
C VAL A 78 -0.07 -1.26 -5.77
N ALA A 79 -0.99 -2.21 -5.74
CA ALA A 79 -1.15 -3.17 -6.82
C ALA A 79 -2.63 -3.45 -7.09
N VAL A 80 -2.99 -3.59 -8.37
CA VAL A 80 -4.30 -4.05 -8.80
C VAL A 80 -4.09 -4.98 -9.99
N LEU A 81 -4.76 -6.13 -9.96
CA LEU A 81 -4.73 -7.05 -11.10
C LEU A 81 -5.17 -6.34 -12.37
N LYS A 82 -4.49 -6.63 -13.47
CA LYS A 82 -4.73 -5.97 -14.76
C LYS A 82 -6.20 -6.00 -15.16
N GLU A 83 -6.85 -7.14 -14.99
CA GLU A 83 -8.25 -7.36 -15.36
C GLU A 83 -9.24 -6.54 -14.53
N TYR A 84 -8.79 -6.03 -13.39
CA TYR A 84 -9.61 -5.25 -12.46
C TYR A 84 -9.27 -3.76 -12.45
N ARG A 85 -8.36 -3.33 -13.30
CA ARG A 85 -7.99 -1.91 -13.41
C ARG A 85 -9.13 -1.10 -14.01
N GLY A 86 -9.19 0.20 -13.67
CA GLY A 86 -10.26 1.08 -14.12
C GLY A 86 -11.55 0.97 -13.32
N GLN A 87 -11.58 0.19 -12.23
CA GLN A 87 -12.73 0.01 -11.36
C GLN A 87 -12.60 0.74 -10.02
N LYS A 88 -11.66 1.66 -9.91
CA LYS A 88 -11.41 2.47 -8.72
C LYS A 88 -10.98 1.66 -7.48
N ILE A 89 -10.42 0.47 -7.66
CA ILE A 89 -9.98 -0.37 -6.55
C ILE A 89 -8.82 0.28 -5.80
N ALA A 90 -7.80 0.74 -6.52
CA ALA A 90 -6.67 1.43 -5.89
C ALA A 90 -7.11 2.69 -5.16
N LYS A 91 -8.03 3.45 -5.74
CA LYS A 91 -8.58 4.64 -5.09
C LYS A 91 -9.30 4.30 -3.80
N SER A 92 -10.09 3.22 -3.80
CA SER A 92 -10.78 2.76 -2.60
C SER A 92 -9.81 2.35 -1.50
N LEU A 93 -8.71 1.68 -1.86
CA LEU A 93 -7.64 1.33 -0.91
C LEU A 93 -6.98 2.58 -0.34
N MET A 94 -6.69 3.57 -1.18
CA MET A 94 -6.12 4.84 -0.75
C MET A 94 -7.06 5.59 0.21
N LEU A 95 -8.34 5.66 -0.12
CA LEU A 95 -9.33 6.33 0.73
C LEU A 95 -9.45 5.65 2.10
N ARG A 96 -9.42 4.32 2.14
CA ARG A 96 -9.43 3.57 3.41
C ARG A 96 -8.19 3.87 4.24
N THR A 97 -7.03 3.99 3.59
CA THR A 97 -5.77 4.36 4.27
C THR A 97 -5.85 5.78 4.85
N ILE A 98 -6.44 6.71 4.09
CA ILE A 98 -6.63 8.09 4.54
C ILE A 98 -7.55 8.13 5.77
N GLU A 99 -8.64 7.39 5.76
CA GLU A 99 -9.54 7.28 6.92
C GLU A 99 -8.80 6.75 8.15
N TYR A 100 -8.00 5.69 7.97
CA TYR A 100 -7.19 5.13 9.03
C TYR A 100 -6.22 6.17 9.60
N ALA A 101 -5.51 6.88 8.73
CA ALA A 101 -4.54 7.88 9.15
C ALA A 101 -5.20 8.99 9.98
N LYS A 102 -6.34 9.49 9.52
CA LYS A 102 -7.09 10.53 10.25
C LYS A 102 -7.58 10.04 11.60
N ALA A 103 -8.11 8.82 11.65
CA ALA A 103 -8.67 8.24 12.88
C ALA A 103 -7.59 7.94 13.93
N ASN A 104 -6.34 7.74 13.50
CA ASN A 104 -5.24 7.34 14.39
C ASN A 104 -4.19 8.44 14.62
N GLY A 105 -4.49 9.68 14.23
CA GLY A 105 -3.66 10.83 14.57
C GLY A 105 -2.38 10.97 13.74
N TYR A 106 -2.31 10.38 12.56
CA TYR A 106 -1.17 10.55 11.67
C TYR A 106 -1.18 11.93 11.02
N ASN A 107 0.01 12.51 10.89
CA ASN A 107 0.18 13.87 10.38
C ASN A 107 0.12 13.95 8.85
N SER A 108 0.63 12.94 8.16
CA SER A 108 0.66 12.92 6.70
C SER A 108 0.80 11.51 6.17
N ILE A 109 0.55 11.38 4.87
CA ILE A 109 0.74 10.14 4.10
C ILE A 109 1.68 10.48 2.95
N ASN A 110 2.72 9.69 2.77
CA ASN A 110 3.73 9.90 1.74
C ASN A 110 3.92 8.64 0.91
N LEU A 111 4.31 8.82 -0.34
CA LEU A 111 4.73 7.73 -1.21
C LEU A 111 5.67 8.28 -2.28
N THR A 112 6.37 7.38 -2.96
CA THR A 112 7.14 7.72 -4.14
C THR A 112 6.49 7.07 -5.36
N CYS A 113 6.62 7.73 -6.50
CA CYS A 113 6.04 7.29 -7.76
C CYS A 113 6.99 7.69 -8.88
N LEU A 114 7.19 6.79 -9.83
CA LEU A 114 8.02 7.10 -11.00
C LEU A 114 7.42 8.28 -11.77
N ASP A 115 8.26 9.16 -12.25
CA ASP A 115 7.82 10.41 -12.91
C ASP A 115 6.99 10.16 -14.17
N TYR A 116 7.23 9.06 -14.88
CA TYR A 116 6.50 8.68 -16.08
C TYR A 116 5.25 7.84 -15.83
N ALA A 117 4.95 7.48 -14.60
CA ALA A 117 3.79 6.65 -14.26
C ALA A 117 2.51 7.51 -14.20
N THR A 118 2.02 7.94 -15.35
CA THR A 118 0.93 8.91 -15.49
C THR A 118 -0.35 8.49 -14.77
N ASP A 119 -0.74 7.22 -14.91
CA ASP A 119 -1.96 6.71 -14.27
C ASP A 119 -1.85 6.73 -12.74
N ALA A 120 -0.67 6.39 -12.20
CA ALA A 120 -0.43 6.46 -10.77
C ALA A 120 -0.50 7.91 -10.26
N HIS A 121 0.08 8.86 -10.99
CA HIS A 121 -0.01 10.27 -10.63
C HIS A 121 -1.47 10.75 -10.57
N ARG A 122 -2.28 10.38 -11.55
CA ARG A 122 -3.71 10.73 -11.57
C ARG A 122 -4.44 10.16 -10.37
N LEU A 123 -4.13 8.90 -10.02
CA LEU A 123 -4.71 8.25 -8.84
C LEU A 123 -4.43 9.06 -7.58
N TYR A 124 -3.16 9.36 -7.32
CA TYR A 124 -2.75 10.03 -6.09
C TYR A 124 -3.28 11.47 -6.02
N GLU A 125 -3.25 12.18 -7.13
CA GLU A 125 -3.82 13.53 -7.21
C GLU A 125 -5.33 13.50 -6.99
N SER A 126 -6.02 12.45 -7.45
CA SER A 126 -7.47 12.32 -7.29
C SER A 126 -7.91 12.17 -5.84
N VAL A 127 -7.02 11.77 -4.94
CA VAL A 127 -7.31 11.68 -3.50
C VAL A 127 -6.74 12.84 -2.70
N GLY A 128 -6.20 13.87 -3.39
CA GLY A 128 -5.73 15.10 -2.76
C GLY A 128 -4.24 15.15 -2.47
N MET A 129 -3.47 14.17 -2.92
CA MET A 129 -2.01 14.23 -2.76
C MET A 129 -1.42 15.22 -3.74
N VAL A 130 -0.34 15.88 -3.32
CA VAL A 130 0.36 16.86 -4.15
C VAL A 130 1.80 16.42 -4.35
N ARG A 131 2.34 16.72 -5.53
CA ARG A 131 3.73 16.42 -5.85
C ARG A 131 4.65 17.33 -5.03
N THR A 132 5.66 16.74 -4.38
CA THR A 132 6.69 17.48 -3.67
C THR A 132 7.89 17.72 -4.59
N GLY A 133 8.82 18.58 -4.18
CA GLY A 133 10.07 18.80 -4.91
C GLY A 133 11.20 17.85 -4.50
N SER A 134 10.90 16.80 -3.74
CA SER A 134 11.91 15.88 -3.23
C SER A 134 12.32 14.85 -4.28
N PHE A 135 13.58 14.46 -4.26
CA PHE A 135 14.12 13.41 -5.12
C PHE A 135 14.50 12.19 -4.28
N LYS A 136 14.24 11.03 -4.84
CA LYS A 136 14.67 9.76 -4.25
C LYS A 136 16.09 9.44 -4.71
N TYR A 137 16.97 9.12 -3.77
CA TYR A 137 18.31 8.59 -4.06
C TYR A 137 18.34 7.12 -3.70
N ASN A 138 18.98 6.30 -4.53
CA ASN A 138 19.11 4.87 -4.31
C ASN A 138 20.56 4.42 -4.48
N LEU A 139 21.04 3.63 -3.54
CA LEU A 139 22.36 2.99 -3.64
C LEU A 139 22.16 1.48 -3.59
N PRO A 140 22.25 0.79 -4.73
CA PRO A 140 22.24 -0.68 -4.73
C PRO A 140 23.47 -1.23 -4.03
N LEU A 141 23.27 -2.25 -3.23
CA LEU A 141 24.35 -2.89 -2.47
C LEU A 141 24.61 -4.31 -2.97
#